data_eba26ff7cb53c71e9cd712fea654b5e9
#
_entry.id   eba26ff7cb53c71e9cd712fea654b5e9
#
_cell.length_a   1.000
_cell.length_b   1.000
_cell.length_c   1.000
_cell.angle_alpha   90.00
_cell.angle_beta   90.00
_cell.angle_gamma   90.00
#
_symmetry.space_group_name_H-M   'P 1'
#
loop_
_entity.id
_entity.type
_entity.pdbx_description
1 polymer ?
#
loop_
_entity_poly.entity_id
_entity_poly.type
_entity_poly.pdbx_seq_one_letter_code
_entity_poly.pdbx_strand_id
1 'polypeptide(L)'
;MSLVTSQSSPFTIRAPAKLNLRLKVTGQRPNGYHDLISIMIPIELCDVLRLELTSQNRIRLSCEGLSVPTDEENLAYRAALSFFTHTGIQKGLAIELTKNIPVAAGLGGGSSDAAAVLLVINEICGRPLSFSELHTLAVELGADVPFFLESEPSLARGIGEILEPLEKWPKFWYVIVKPPLQVATSWAYRNLKFELTRGEYDFIVKILKSDPFRVSDILDNDLERVTAARFPIIESIKIRLMEAGAEGA
;
A
#
# COMPACT_ATOMS: atom_id res chain seq x y z
N MET A 1 -4.55 8.24 -7.86
CA MET A 1 -4.73 9.40 -6.95
C MET A 1 -5.19 10.63 -7.71
N SER A 2 -6.27 11.29 -7.31
CA SER A 2 -6.66 12.58 -7.89
C SER A 2 -6.01 13.71 -7.09
N LEU A 3 -5.15 14.49 -7.75
CA LEU A 3 -4.62 15.75 -7.22
C LEU A 3 -5.78 16.76 -7.17
N VAL A 4 -6.13 17.23 -6.00
CA VAL A 4 -7.03 18.37 -5.86
C VAL A 4 -6.17 19.62 -6.08
N THR A 5 -6.05 20.04 -7.33
CA THR A 5 -5.31 21.26 -7.69
C THR A 5 -6.09 22.49 -7.25
N SER A 6 -5.64 23.13 -6.18
CA SER A 6 -5.80 24.58 -6.05
C SER A 6 -4.44 25.21 -6.39
N GLN A 7 -4.42 26.28 -7.20
CA GLN A 7 -3.21 27.04 -7.53
C GLN A 7 -2.62 27.80 -6.32
N SER A 8 -3.12 27.54 -5.11
CA SER A 8 -2.63 28.10 -3.85
C SER A 8 -1.99 27.02 -2.99
N SER A 9 -0.72 27.15 -2.66
CA SER A 9 -0.06 26.42 -1.57
C SER A 9 -0.85 26.59 -0.25
N PRO A 10 -1.04 25.55 0.58
CA PRO A 10 -0.47 24.18 0.48
C PRO A 10 -1.25 23.22 -0.45
N PHE A 11 -0.56 22.25 -1.00
CA PHE A 11 -1.17 21.17 -1.78
C PHE A 11 -1.77 20.12 -0.87
N THR A 12 -2.99 19.67 -1.18
CA THR A 12 -3.67 18.62 -0.43
C THR A 12 -3.86 17.39 -1.30
N ILE A 13 -3.53 16.20 -0.75
CA ILE A 13 -3.69 14.91 -1.41
C ILE A 13 -4.29 13.89 -0.46
N ARG A 14 -5.11 12.99 -1.00
CA ARG A 14 -5.62 11.81 -0.30
C ARG A 14 -4.74 10.62 -0.62
N ALA A 15 -4.24 9.95 0.41
CA ALA A 15 -3.42 8.75 0.34
C ALA A 15 -4.28 7.53 0.71
N PRO A 16 -4.76 6.74 -0.27
CA PRO A 16 -5.69 5.63 -0.03
C PRO A 16 -4.99 4.44 0.65
N ALA A 17 -5.75 3.67 1.40
CA ALA A 17 -5.32 2.34 1.83
C ALA A 17 -5.42 1.32 0.67
N LYS A 18 -4.84 0.14 0.85
CA LYS A 18 -4.96 -1.00 -0.09
C LYS A 18 -5.45 -2.25 0.61
N LEU A 19 -6.01 -3.16 -0.17
CA LEU A 19 -6.23 -4.55 0.23
C LEU A 19 -5.46 -5.48 -0.71
N ASN A 20 -4.95 -6.58 -0.17
CA ASN A 20 -4.54 -7.75 -0.95
C ASN A 20 -5.71 -8.73 -0.94
N LEU A 21 -6.50 -8.79 -2.00
CA LEU A 21 -7.61 -9.74 -2.11
C LEU A 21 -7.10 -11.16 -2.34
N ARG A 22 -5.95 -11.28 -2.99
CA ARG A 22 -5.20 -12.50 -3.13
C ARG A 22 -3.74 -12.24 -2.86
N LEU A 23 -3.07 -13.12 -2.13
CA LEU A 23 -1.63 -13.09 -1.92
C LEU A 23 -1.09 -14.51 -1.86
N LYS A 24 -0.33 -14.91 -2.87
CA LYS A 24 0.34 -16.21 -2.95
C LYS A 24 1.84 -16.01 -2.98
N VAL A 25 2.55 -16.70 -2.11
CA VAL A 25 4.01 -16.72 -2.09
C VAL A 25 4.49 -17.79 -3.08
N THR A 26 5.24 -17.36 -4.08
CA THR A 26 5.70 -18.22 -5.19
C THR A 26 7.16 -18.63 -5.10
N GLY A 27 7.93 -17.99 -4.21
CA GLY A 27 9.34 -18.29 -4.03
C GLY A 27 9.98 -17.51 -2.89
N GLN A 28 11.23 -17.86 -2.58
CA GLN A 28 12.07 -17.12 -1.66
C GLN A 28 13.39 -16.78 -2.35
N ARG A 29 13.79 -15.51 -2.30
CA ARG A 29 15.05 -15.01 -2.87
C ARG A 29 16.21 -15.23 -1.89
N PRO A 30 17.47 -15.32 -2.38
CA PRO A 30 18.64 -15.45 -1.51
C PRO A 30 18.83 -14.31 -0.50
N ASN A 31 18.29 -13.13 -0.80
CA ASN A 31 18.31 -11.95 0.08
C ASN A 31 17.24 -11.97 1.17
N GLY A 32 16.46 -13.07 1.27
CA GLY A 32 15.41 -13.25 2.29
C GLY A 32 14.03 -12.70 1.90
N TYR A 33 13.91 -11.94 0.80
CA TYR A 33 12.61 -11.54 0.27
C TYR A 33 11.87 -12.72 -0.34
N HIS A 34 10.54 -12.61 -0.41
CA HIS A 34 9.68 -13.62 -1.03
C HIS A 34 9.11 -13.06 -2.34
N ASP A 35 9.16 -13.89 -3.39
CA ASP A 35 8.39 -13.63 -4.59
C ASP A 35 6.92 -13.96 -4.33
N LEU A 36 6.05 -13.10 -4.82
CA LEU A 36 4.61 -13.23 -4.64
C LEU A 36 3.84 -12.91 -5.92
N ILE A 37 2.58 -13.35 -5.93
CA ILE A 37 1.55 -12.86 -6.83
C ILE A 37 0.40 -12.38 -5.96
N SER A 38 -0.05 -11.14 -6.18
CA SER A 38 -1.12 -10.53 -5.38
C SER A 38 -2.07 -9.72 -6.24
N ILE A 39 -3.36 -9.77 -5.94
CA ILE A 39 -4.34 -8.81 -6.45
C ILE A 39 -4.45 -7.70 -5.42
N MET A 40 -3.94 -6.53 -5.78
CA MET A 40 -3.92 -5.34 -4.94
C MET A 40 -4.97 -4.34 -5.43
N ILE A 41 -5.78 -3.83 -4.52
CA ILE A 41 -6.79 -2.82 -4.82
C ILE A 41 -6.69 -1.63 -3.87
N PRO A 42 -6.83 -0.39 -4.36
CA PRO A 42 -7.01 0.77 -3.50
C PRO A 42 -8.45 0.80 -2.95
N ILE A 43 -8.62 1.38 -1.76
CA ILE A 43 -9.92 1.59 -1.14
C ILE A 43 -10.10 3.05 -0.71
N GLU A 44 -11.35 3.47 -0.44
CA GLU A 44 -11.67 4.87 -0.12
C GLU A 44 -11.20 5.32 1.27
N LEU A 45 -10.82 4.40 2.18
CA LEU A 45 -10.17 4.76 3.43
C LEU A 45 -8.84 5.42 3.15
N CYS A 46 -8.67 6.68 3.51
CA CYS A 46 -7.51 7.49 3.16
C CYS A 46 -6.93 8.25 4.34
N ASP A 47 -5.62 8.38 4.36
CA ASP A 47 -4.96 9.48 5.04
C ASP A 47 -5.04 10.77 4.19
N VAL A 48 -4.85 11.91 4.81
CA VAL A 48 -4.82 13.20 4.12
C VAL A 48 -3.51 13.89 4.44
N LEU A 49 -2.81 14.34 3.39
CA LEU A 49 -1.57 15.09 3.54
C LEU A 49 -1.74 16.49 2.94
N ARG A 50 -1.25 17.49 3.67
CA ARG A 50 -1.07 18.86 3.19
C ARG A 50 0.43 19.15 3.15
N LEU A 51 0.92 19.59 1.99
CA LEU A 51 2.33 19.78 1.72
C LEU A 51 2.59 21.20 1.25
N GLU A 52 3.63 21.83 1.81
CA GLU A 52 4.06 23.17 1.47
C GLU A 52 5.59 23.24 1.38
N LEU A 53 6.11 23.74 0.25
CA LEU A 53 7.54 24.04 0.14
C LEU A 53 7.91 25.21 1.05
N THR A 54 9.04 25.08 1.73
CA THR A 54 9.56 26.14 2.61
C THR A 54 10.94 26.60 2.16
N SER A 55 11.30 27.84 2.51
CA SER A 55 12.64 28.38 2.26
C SER A 55 13.72 27.80 3.18
N GLN A 56 13.31 27.22 4.31
CA GLN A 56 14.22 26.56 5.24
C GLN A 56 14.56 25.18 4.71
N ASN A 57 15.81 24.87 4.44
CA ASN A 57 16.26 23.57 3.92
C ASN A 57 16.11 22.44 4.97
N ARG A 58 14.89 22.19 5.40
CA ARG A 58 14.54 21.12 6.35
C ARG A 58 13.15 20.57 6.11
N ILE A 59 12.95 19.29 6.41
CA ILE A 59 11.66 18.62 6.43
C ILE A 59 11.08 18.75 7.84
N ARG A 60 9.79 19.07 7.91
CA ARG A 60 8.99 19.02 9.13
C ARG A 60 7.74 18.20 8.86
N LEU A 61 7.43 17.26 9.73
CA LEU A 61 6.22 16.48 9.69
C LEU A 61 5.46 16.67 11.00
N SER A 62 4.19 16.99 10.90
CA SER A 62 3.24 16.96 12.01
C SER A 62 2.16 15.91 11.71
N CYS A 63 1.61 15.29 12.74
CA CYS A 63 0.58 14.26 12.58
C CYS A 63 -0.58 14.49 13.54
N GLU A 64 -1.79 14.41 12.99
CA GLU A 64 -3.05 14.35 13.74
C GLU A 64 -3.72 13.00 13.52
N GLY A 65 -4.61 12.61 14.43
CA GLY A 65 -5.32 11.33 14.41
C GLY A 65 -4.52 10.20 15.07
N LEU A 66 -4.26 9.10 14.34
CA LEU A 66 -3.47 7.98 14.88
C LEU A 66 -2.01 8.36 15.00
N SER A 67 -1.41 8.05 16.16
CA SER A 67 0.00 8.41 16.43
C SER A 67 0.98 7.60 15.57
N VAL A 68 1.89 8.31 14.91
CA VAL A 68 3.03 7.75 14.16
C VAL A 68 4.28 8.61 14.44
N PRO A 69 5.49 8.08 14.19
CA PRO A 69 6.71 8.89 14.23
C PRO A 69 6.62 10.11 13.30
N THR A 70 7.26 11.21 13.67
CA THR A 70 7.29 12.46 12.87
C THR A 70 8.70 12.83 12.38
N ASP A 71 9.60 11.88 12.40
CA ASP A 71 11.01 11.95 12.03
C ASP A 71 11.37 10.93 10.93
N GLU A 72 12.63 10.55 10.84
CA GLU A 72 13.17 9.62 9.83
C GLU A 72 12.63 8.18 9.95
N GLU A 73 11.94 7.83 11.02
CA GLU A 73 11.21 6.56 11.11
C GLU A 73 9.93 6.57 10.25
N ASN A 74 9.41 7.74 9.90
CA ASN A 74 8.22 7.89 9.08
C ASN A 74 8.55 7.83 7.57
N LEU A 75 7.85 6.95 6.84
CA LEU A 75 8.09 6.79 5.40
C LEU A 75 7.78 8.06 4.58
N ALA A 76 6.81 8.88 4.97
CA ALA A 76 6.52 10.16 4.32
C ALA A 76 7.69 11.16 4.49
N TYR A 77 8.31 11.21 5.66
CA TYR A 77 9.52 11.99 5.91
C TYR A 77 10.69 11.48 5.05
N ARG A 78 10.92 10.17 5.03
CA ARG A 78 11.96 9.54 4.22
C ARG A 78 11.76 9.76 2.73
N ALA A 79 10.52 9.75 2.25
CA ALA A 79 10.20 10.05 0.85
C ALA A 79 10.63 11.46 0.46
N ALA A 80 10.34 12.45 1.30
CA ALA A 80 10.80 13.83 1.08
C ALA A 80 12.32 13.94 1.10
N LEU A 81 12.98 13.30 2.06
CA LEU A 81 14.44 13.30 2.18
C LEU A 81 15.10 12.65 0.95
N SER A 82 14.61 11.48 0.54
CA SER A 82 15.10 10.76 -0.65
C SER A 82 14.95 11.61 -1.93
N PHE A 83 13.79 12.25 -2.11
CA PHE A 83 13.53 13.12 -3.26
C PHE A 83 14.51 14.29 -3.33
N PHE A 84 14.66 15.05 -2.24
CA PHE A 84 15.57 16.20 -2.22
C PHE A 84 17.05 15.80 -2.36
N THR A 85 17.44 14.67 -1.79
CA THR A 85 18.79 14.12 -1.94
C THR A 85 19.06 13.74 -3.41
N HIS A 86 18.11 13.07 -4.05
CA HIS A 86 18.25 12.62 -5.44
C HIS A 86 18.27 13.78 -6.44
N THR A 87 17.41 14.80 -6.23
CA THR A 87 17.29 15.93 -7.15
C THR A 87 18.28 17.07 -6.88
N GLY A 88 18.89 17.12 -5.70
CA GLY A 88 19.76 18.22 -5.28
C GLY A 88 19.03 19.54 -5.01
N ILE A 89 17.69 19.55 -5.02
CA ILE A 89 16.88 20.75 -4.79
C ILE A 89 17.02 21.22 -3.34
N GLN A 90 17.48 22.46 -3.15
CA GLN A 90 17.71 23.08 -1.85
C GLN A 90 16.44 23.79 -1.35
N LYS A 91 15.45 22.99 -0.94
CA LYS A 91 14.18 23.46 -0.36
C LYS A 91 13.83 22.62 0.86
N GLY A 92 12.99 23.13 1.73
CA GLY A 92 12.36 22.37 2.77
C GLY A 92 10.91 22.02 2.43
N LEU A 93 10.32 21.17 3.25
CA LEU A 93 8.94 20.74 3.14
C LEU A 93 8.27 20.72 4.51
N ALA A 94 7.11 21.33 4.61
CA ALA A 94 6.17 21.11 5.70
C ALA A 94 5.14 20.06 5.25
N ILE A 95 4.96 19.02 6.06
CA ILE A 95 3.99 17.93 5.86
C ILE A 95 3.05 17.93 7.07
N GLU A 96 1.77 18.16 6.84
CA GLU A 96 0.71 17.96 7.82
C GLU A 96 -0.04 16.68 7.44
N LEU A 97 0.08 15.63 8.26
CA LEU A 97 -0.53 14.32 8.04
C LEU A 97 -1.72 14.15 8.96
N THR A 98 -2.92 13.91 8.39
CA THR A 98 -4.08 13.42 9.13
C THR A 98 -4.18 11.91 8.95
N LYS A 99 -3.84 11.14 10.00
CA LYS A 99 -3.72 9.69 9.97
C LYS A 99 -5.02 9.00 10.35
N ASN A 100 -5.71 8.42 9.37
CA ASN A 100 -6.97 7.69 9.52
C ASN A 100 -6.79 6.18 9.30
N ILE A 101 -5.83 5.78 8.43
CA ILE A 101 -5.56 4.38 8.12
C ILE A 101 -4.91 3.71 9.34
N PRO A 102 -5.49 2.62 9.87
CA PRO A 102 -4.93 1.90 11.01
C PRO A 102 -3.48 1.46 10.79
N VAL A 103 -2.62 1.75 11.77
CA VAL A 103 -1.20 1.40 11.73
C VAL A 103 -1.01 -0.10 11.94
N ALA A 104 -0.02 -0.70 11.26
CA ALA A 104 0.31 -2.12 11.32
C ALA A 104 -0.88 -3.06 11.03
N ALA A 105 -1.77 -2.64 10.13
CA ALA A 105 -2.97 -3.40 9.73
C ALA A 105 -2.83 -4.08 8.36
N GLY A 106 -1.67 -4.03 7.71
CA GLY A 106 -1.48 -4.56 6.35
C GLY A 106 -2.13 -3.71 5.24
N LEU A 107 -2.66 -2.53 5.58
CA LEU A 107 -3.40 -1.64 4.69
C LEU A 107 -2.50 -0.68 3.87
N GLY A 108 -1.19 -0.73 4.04
CA GLY A 108 -0.23 0.05 3.25
C GLY A 108 -0.21 1.55 3.53
N GLY A 109 -0.81 2.05 4.65
CA GLY A 109 -0.97 3.47 4.91
C GLY A 109 0.33 4.27 4.86
N GLY A 110 1.41 3.82 5.53
CA GLY A 110 2.70 4.51 5.48
C GLY A 110 3.33 4.55 4.09
N SER A 111 3.16 3.48 3.30
CA SER A 111 3.62 3.42 1.91
C SER A 111 2.80 4.36 1.01
N SER A 112 1.50 4.48 1.27
CA SER A 112 0.61 5.42 0.58
C SER A 112 0.99 6.87 0.89
N ASP A 113 1.27 7.18 2.16
CA ASP A 113 1.75 8.51 2.57
C ASP A 113 3.06 8.87 1.86
N ALA A 114 4.01 7.93 1.79
CA ALA A 114 5.29 8.13 1.09
C ALA A 114 5.11 8.40 -0.40
N ALA A 115 4.28 7.60 -1.08
CA ALA A 115 3.97 7.81 -2.50
C ALA A 115 3.29 9.17 -2.75
N ALA A 116 2.34 9.55 -1.89
CA ALA A 116 1.68 10.85 -1.94
C ALA A 116 2.68 12.00 -1.82
N VAL A 117 3.64 11.89 -0.91
CA VAL A 117 4.73 12.88 -0.78
C VAL A 117 5.55 12.95 -2.06
N LEU A 118 6.03 11.82 -2.62
CA LEU A 118 6.81 11.78 -3.86
C LEU A 118 6.06 12.48 -5.02
N LEU A 119 4.78 12.14 -5.21
CA LEU A 119 3.96 12.69 -6.29
C LEU A 119 3.81 14.20 -6.15
N VAL A 120 3.45 14.68 -4.96
CA VAL A 120 3.21 16.12 -4.73
C VAL A 120 4.51 16.90 -4.81
N ILE A 121 5.61 16.44 -4.20
CA ILE A 121 6.88 17.17 -4.27
C ILE A 121 7.36 17.27 -5.72
N ASN A 122 7.25 16.20 -6.49
CA ASN A 122 7.63 16.20 -7.89
C ASN A 122 6.83 17.24 -8.68
N GLU A 123 5.50 17.31 -8.45
CA GLU A 123 4.64 18.30 -9.10
C GLU A 123 5.00 19.72 -8.73
N ILE A 124 5.12 20.05 -7.43
CA ILE A 124 5.37 21.42 -6.96
C ILE A 124 6.80 21.89 -7.21
N CYS A 125 7.75 20.98 -7.46
CA CYS A 125 9.10 21.29 -7.89
C CYS A 125 9.26 21.37 -9.43
N GLY A 126 8.16 21.31 -10.19
CA GLY A 126 8.16 21.43 -11.65
C GLY A 126 8.49 20.12 -12.38
N ARG A 127 8.22 18.99 -11.76
CA ARG A 127 8.40 17.63 -12.31
C ARG A 127 9.86 17.32 -12.72
N PRO A 128 10.83 17.50 -11.82
CA PRO A 128 12.22 17.21 -12.13
C PRO A 128 12.48 15.72 -12.40
N LEU A 129 11.62 14.81 -11.87
CA LEU A 129 11.74 13.37 -12.06
C LEU A 129 10.65 12.84 -13.00
N SER A 130 11.06 11.93 -13.88
CA SER A 130 10.15 11.11 -14.67
C SER A 130 9.42 10.09 -13.78
N PHE A 131 8.35 9.46 -14.31
CA PHE A 131 7.64 8.40 -13.59
C PHE A 131 8.55 7.22 -13.23
N SER A 132 9.47 6.83 -14.13
CA SER A 132 10.43 5.74 -13.89
C SER A 132 11.38 6.06 -12.73
N GLU A 133 11.85 7.31 -12.61
CA GLU A 133 12.70 7.73 -11.50
C GLU A 133 11.94 7.78 -10.18
N LEU A 134 10.69 8.27 -10.19
CA LEU A 134 9.80 8.20 -9.02
C LEU A 134 9.55 6.75 -8.59
N HIS A 135 9.33 5.85 -9.54
CA HIS A 135 9.15 4.43 -9.27
C HIS A 135 10.40 3.82 -8.62
N THR A 136 11.59 4.18 -9.10
CA THR A 136 12.85 3.73 -8.49
C THR A 136 12.96 4.16 -7.03
N LEU A 137 12.70 5.44 -6.73
CA LEU A 137 12.68 5.95 -5.35
C LEU A 137 11.62 5.25 -4.50
N ALA A 138 10.45 4.97 -5.08
CA ALA A 138 9.36 4.28 -4.40
C ALA A 138 9.76 2.85 -3.97
N VAL A 139 10.42 2.08 -4.86
CA VAL A 139 10.93 0.73 -4.56
C VAL A 139 11.95 0.76 -3.41
N GLU A 140 12.85 1.74 -3.39
CA GLU A 140 13.85 1.91 -2.32
C GLU A 140 13.22 2.20 -0.95
N LEU A 141 12.08 2.90 -0.93
CA LEU A 141 11.34 3.22 0.30
C LEU A 141 10.58 2.01 0.85
N GLY A 142 10.04 1.15 -0.01
CA GLY A 142 9.33 -0.05 0.39
C GLY A 142 8.56 -0.72 -0.73
N ALA A 143 8.34 -2.02 -0.61
CA ALA A 143 7.72 -2.86 -1.65
C ALA A 143 6.29 -2.44 -2.05
N ASP A 144 5.52 -1.88 -1.11
CA ASP A 144 4.15 -1.41 -1.37
C ASP A 144 4.09 0.03 -1.93
N VAL A 145 5.19 0.82 -1.85
CA VAL A 145 5.16 2.24 -2.26
C VAL A 145 4.88 2.42 -3.75
N PRO A 146 5.46 1.61 -4.67
CA PRO A 146 5.18 1.73 -6.10
C PRO A 146 3.70 1.61 -6.45
N PHE A 147 2.95 0.73 -5.79
CA PHE A 147 1.50 0.57 -6.01
C PHE A 147 0.74 1.89 -5.83
N PHE A 148 1.14 2.70 -4.86
CA PHE A 148 0.45 3.95 -4.55
C PHE A 148 0.82 5.12 -5.45
N LEU A 149 1.79 4.98 -6.35
CA LEU A 149 2.05 6.01 -7.37
C LEU A 149 0.89 6.13 -8.36
N GLU A 150 0.24 5.01 -8.70
CA GLU A 150 -0.92 4.98 -9.59
C GLU A 150 -2.23 4.74 -8.82
N SER A 151 -2.19 3.92 -7.76
CA SER A 151 -3.36 3.56 -6.93
C SER A 151 -4.51 3.00 -7.74
N GLU A 152 -4.22 2.06 -8.63
CA GLU A 152 -5.20 1.36 -9.45
C GLU A 152 -5.21 -0.14 -9.11
N PRO A 153 -6.38 -0.83 -9.26
CA PRO A 153 -6.42 -2.28 -9.12
C PRO A 153 -5.36 -2.94 -10.00
N SER A 154 -4.51 -3.78 -9.42
CA SER A 154 -3.35 -4.32 -10.12
C SER A 154 -3.05 -5.75 -9.70
N LEU A 155 -2.53 -6.54 -10.65
CA LEU A 155 -1.86 -7.79 -10.40
C LEU A 155 -0.38 -7.48 -10.10
N ALA A 156 0.01 -7.64 -8.83
CA ALA A 156 1.37 -7.41 -8.37
C ALA A 156 2.19 -8.69 -8.42
N ARG A 157 3.45 -8.60 -8.85
CA ARG A 157 4.42 -9.69 -8.91
C ARG A 157 5.77 -9.24 -8.33
N GLY A 158 6.74 -10.17 -8.33
CA GLY A 158 8.03 -9.92 -7.70
C GLY A 158 7.88 -9.89 -6.17
N ILE A 159 8.40 -8.88 -5.50
CA ILE A 159 8.14 -8.62 -4.07
C ILE A 159 6.89 -7.72 -3.86
N GLY A 160 6.15 -7.40 -4.95
CA GLY A 160 5.00 -6.51 -5.00
C GLY A 160 5.20 -5.27 -5.88
N GLU A 161 6.41 -5.11 -6.46
CA GLU A 161 6.84 -3.93 -7.21
C GLU A 161 6.50 -3.97 -8.71
N ILE A 162 6.25 -5.17 -9.27
CA ILE A 162 5.91 -5.32 -10.70
C ILE A 162 4.38 -5.33 -10.79
N LEU A 163 3.83 -4.24 -11.31
CA LEU A 163 2.39 -3.98 -11.32
C LEU A 163 1.82 -4.07 -12.74
N GLU A 164 0.77 -4.84 -12.91
CA GLU A 164 0.01 -4.98 -14.13
C GLU A 164 -1.44 -4.51 -13.85
N PRO A 165 -1.86 -3.35 -14.39
CA PRO A 165 -3.19 -2.80 -14.13
C PRO A 165 -4.32 -3.75 -14.54
N LEU A 166 -5.39 -3.80 -13.74
CA LEU A 166 -6.61 -4.55 -14.00
C LEU A 166 -7.70 -3.60 -14.53
N GLU A 167 -7.80 -3.46 -15.86
CA GLU A 167 -8.62 -2.44 -16.53
C GLU A 167 -10.12 -2.44 -16.20
N LYS A 168 -10.68 -3.54 -15.76
CA LYS A 168 -12.13 -3.70 -15.54
C LYS A 168 -12.44 -4.26 -14.17
N TRP A 169 -11.89 -3.62 -13.11
CA TRP A 169 -12.19 -4.05 -11.76
C TRP A 169 -13.60 -3.61 -11.35
N PRO A 170 -14.47 -4.54 -10.90
CA PRO A 170 -15.81 -4.19 -10.45
C PRO A 170 -15.77 -3.44 -9.11
N LYS A 171 -16.83 -2.67 -8.83
CA LYS A 171 -16.96 -1.97 -7.55
C LYS A 171 -17.56 -2.91 -6.52
N PHE A 172 -16.89 -3.03 -5.38
CA PHE A 172 -17.33 -3.79 -4.21
C PHE A 172 -17.37 -2.92 -2.97
N TRP A 173 -18.19 -3.32 -2.02
CA TRP A 173 -18.15 -2.81 -0.66
C TRP A 173 -17.23 -3.68 0.19
N TYR A 174 -16.36 -3.06 0.97
CA TYR A 174 -15.42 -3.75 1.85
C TYR A 174 -15.68 -3.38 3.30
N VAL A 175 -15.87 -4.38 4.16
CA VAL A 175 -15.93 -4.23 5.61
C VAL A 175 -14.55 -4.60 6.16
N ILE A 176 -13.89 -3.65 6.83
CA ILE A 176 -12.58 -3.86 7.43
C ILE A 176 -12.72 -4.00 8.93
N VAL A 177 -12.29 -5.15 9.45
CA VAL A 177 -12.25 -5.40 10.88
C VAL A 177 -10.80 -5.59 11.31
N LYS A 178 -10.28 -4.66 12.12
CA LYS A 178 -8.94 -4.76 12.73
C LYS A 178 -9.07 -5.10 14.20
N PRO A 179 -8.81 -6.35 14.62
CA PRO A 179 -8.77 -6.70 16.03
C PRO A 179 -7.59 -6.00 16.74
N PRO A 180 -7.62 -5.85 18.08
CA PRO A 180 -6.58 -5.17 18.85
C PRO A 180 -5.33 -6.05 19.02
N LEU A 181 -4.76 -6.46 17.89
CA LEU A 181 -3.52 -7.24 17.83
C LEU A 181 -2.58 -6.65 16.78
N GLN A 182 -1.30 -6.94 16.92
CA GLN A 182 -0.26 -6.53 15.99
C GLN A 182 0.44 -7.76 15.41
N VAL A 183 0.53 -7.83 14.10
CA VAL A 183 1.25 -8.88 13.39
C VAL A 183 2.34 -8.22 12.54
N ALA A 184 3.59 -8.44 12.91
CA ALA A 184 4.70 -7.99 12.08
C ALA A 184 4.73 -8.80 10.78
N THR A 185 4.71 -8.13 9.64
CA THR A 185 4.76 -8.77 8.31
C THR A 185 5.98 -9.70 8.19
N SER A 186 7.14 -9.28 8.69
CA SER A 186 8.36 -10.10 8.73
C SER A 186 8.22 -11.38 9.56
N TRP A 187 7.40 -11.35 10.62
CA TRP A 187 7.09 -12.55 11.40
C TRP A 187 6.20 -13.51 10.58
N ALA A 188 5.18 -13.01 9.90
CA ALA A 188 4.29 -13.85 9.09
C ALA A 188 5.07 -14.58 7.99
N TYR A 189 5.90 -13.86 7.23
CA TYR A 189 6.75 -14.46 6.21
C TYR A 189 7.75 -15.50 6.77
N ARG A 190 8.39 -15.24 7.90
CA ARG A 190 9.34 -16.20 8.52
C ARG A 190 8.69 -17.48 9.02
N ASN A 191 7.42 -17.44 9.37
CA ASN A 191 6.67 -18.61 9.86
C ASN A 191 5.85 -19.30 8.75
N LEU A 192 5.86 -18.74 7.55
CA LEU A 192 5.15 -19.31 6.42
C LEU A 192 5.85 -20.60 5.96
N LYS A 193 5.10 -21.71 6.00
CA LYS A 193 5.45 -22.93 5.30
C LYS A 193 4.66 -22.92 4.00
N PHE A 194 5.29 -22.59 2.89
CA PHE A 194 4.62 -22.53 1.60
C PHE A 194 5.07 -23.69 0.71
N GLU A 195 4.14 -24.23 -0.03
CA GLU A 195 4.42 -25.10 -1.15
C GLU A 195 4.50 -24.24 -2.41
N LEU A 196 5.51 -24.46 -3.25
CA LEU A 196 5.66 -23.70 -4.50
C LEU A 196 4.43 -23.94 -5.38
N THR A 197 3.57 -22.94 -5.48
CA THR A 197 2.39 -23.00 -6.35
C THR A 197 2.79 -22.63 -7.76
N ARG A 198 2.71 -23.59 -8.69
CA ARG A 198 2.92 -23.32 -10.13
C ARG A 198 1.58 -22.99 -10.78
N GLY A 199 1.60 -22.08 -11.79
CA GLY A 199 0.40 -21.76 -12.58
C GLY A 199 -0.55 -20.77 -11.90
N GLU A 200 -0.15 -20.14 -10.80
CA GLU A 200 -0.98 -19.18 -10.08
C GLU A 200 -1.37 -17.97 -10.95
N TYR A 201 -0.45 -17.50 -11.79
CA TYR A 201 -0.71 -16.41 -12.72
C TYR A 201 -1.84 -16.79 -13.70
N ASP A 202 -1.74 -17.94 -14.35
CA ASP A 202 -2.75 -18.41 -15.30
C ASP A 202 -4.11 -18.64 -14.63
N PHE A 203 -4.10 -19.13 -13.41
CA PHE A 203 -5.31 -19.32 -12.58
C PHE A 203 -6.00 -17.97 -12.33
N ILE A 204 -5.26 -16.96 -11.87
CA ILE A 204 -5.80 -15.61 -11.63
C ILE A 204 -6.35 -15.01 -12.93
N VAL A 205 -5.58 -15.05 -14.01
CA VAL A 205 -6.01 -14.52 -15.32
C VAL A 205 -7.28 -15.21 -15.80
N LYS A 206 -7.42 -16.52 -15.58
CA LYS A 206 -8.62 -17.27 -15.94
C LYS A 206 -9.84 -16.81 -15.15
N ILE A 207 -9.69 -16.63 -13.82
CA ILE A 207 -10.80 -16.17 -12.97
C ILE A 207 -11.19 -14.74 -13.33
N LEU A 208 -10.22 -13.84 -13.54
CA LEU A 208 -10.51 -12.45 -13.91
C LEU A 208 -11.25 -12.31 -15.25
N LYS A 209 -11.17 -13.33 -16.11
CA LYS A 209 -11.92 -13.42 -17.39
C LYS A 209 -13.23 -14.19 -17.29
N SER A 210 -13.58 -14.73 -16.12
CA SER A 210 -14.83 -15.48 -15.95
C SER A 210 -16.04 -14.56 -15.95
N ASP A 211 -17.17 -15.07 -16.48
CA ASP A 211 -18.46 -14.39 -16.47
C ASP A 211 -19.53 -15.40 -15.99
N PRO A 212 -20.20 -15.16 -14.85
CA PRO A 212 -20.00 -14.02 -13.95
C PRO A 212 -18.71 -14.11 -13.13
N PHE A 213 -18.05 -12.96 -12.92
CA PHE A 213 -16.93 -12.84 -11.98
C PHE A 213 -17.45 -12.76 -10.54
N ARG A 214 -16.89 -13.57 -9.66
CA ARG A 214 -17.18 -13.53 -8.22
C ARG A 214 -15.92 -13.28 -7.42
N VAL A 215 -15.97 -12.30 -6.52
CA VAL A 215 -14.81 -11.94 -5.67
C VAL A 215 -14.39 -13.11 -4.77
N SER A 216 -15.33 -13.91 -4.30
CA SER A 216 -15.06 -15.11 -3.48
C SER A 216 -14.09 -16.10 -4.14
N ASP A 217 -14.07 -16.16 -5.48
CA ASP A 217 -13.24 -17.11 -6.23
C ASP A 217 -11.75 -16.73 -6.22
N ILE A 218 -11.43 -15.46 -5.89
CA ILE A 218 -10.05 -14.97 -5.83
C ILE A 218 -9.51 -14.81 -4.41
N LEU A 219 -10.38 -14.79 -3.38
CA LEU A 219 -9.94 -14.56 -2.00
C LEU A 219 -9.08 -15.72 -1.50
N ASP A 220 -7.80 -15.47 -1.33
CA ASP A 220 -6.85 -16.42 -0.73
C ASP A 220 -5.58 -15.66 -0.31
N ASN A 221 -5.10 -15.90 0.91
CA ASN A 221 -3.91 -15.25 1.43
C ASN A 221 -3.04 -16.25 2.20
N ASP A 222 -1.86 -16.54 1.67
CA ASP A 222 -0.96 -17.48 2.32
C ASP A 222 -0.53 -17.03 3.73
N LEU A 223 -0.42 -15.71 3.96
CA LEU A 223 -0.07 -15.18 5.28
C LEU A 223 -1.21 -15.32 6.29
N GLU A 224 -2.46 -15.44 5.83
CA GLU A 224 -3.61 -15.65 6.70
C GLU A 224 -3.51 -16.98 7.43
N ARG A 225 -3.09 -18.05 6.77
CA ARG A 225 -2.95 -19.40 7.38
C ARG A 225 -2.05 -19.36 8.63
N VAL A 226 -0.97 -18.59 8.54
CA VAL A 226 -0.01 -18.44 9.66
C VAL A 226 -0.59 -17.57 10.76
N THR A 227 -1.24 -16.47 10.38
CA THR A 227 -1.78 -15.50 11.32
C THR A 227 -3.02 -16.03 12.04
N ALA A 228 -3.93 -16.70 11.35
CA ALA A 228 -5.12 -17.32 11.94
C ALA A 228 -4.76 -18.46 12.90
N ALA A 229 -3.76 -19.28 12.57
CA ALA A 229 -3.25 -20.32 13.47
C ALA A 229 -2.70 -19.74 14.79
N ARG A 230 -2.07 -18.56 14.74
CA ARG A 230 -1.54 -17.86 15.92
C ARG A 230 -2.61 -17.09 16.68
N PHE A 231 -3.58 -16.53 15.97
CA PHE A 231 -4.62 -15.65 16.50
C PHE A 231 -6.01 -16.13 16.06
N PRO A 232 -6.63 -17.10 16.76
CA PRO A 232 -7.91 -17.70 16.36
C PRO A 232 -9.09 -16.72 16.25
N ILE A 233 -8.95 -15.51 16.83
CA ILE A 233 -9.95 -14.44 16.69
C ILE A 233 -10.16 -14.06 15.22
N ILE A 234 -9.16 -14.21 14.36
CA ILE A 234 -9.25 -13.91 12.92
C ILE A 234 -10.31 -14.80 12.29
N GLU A 235 -10.24 -16.10 12.54
CA GLU A 235 -11.22 -17.07 12.04
C GLU A 235 -12.63 -16.79 12.57
N SER A 236 -12.74 -16.44 13.85
CA SER A 236 -14.02 -16.08 14.46
C SER A 236 -14.65 -14.83 13.82
N ILE A 237 -13.83 -13.85 13.43
CA ILE A 237 -14.28 -12.64 12.72
C ILE A 237 -14.77 -13.01 11.33
N LYS A 238 -14.02 -13.84 10.58
CA LYS A 238 -14.40 -14.29 9.24
C LYS A 238 -15.75 -15.02 9.25
N ILE A 239 -15.93 -15.97 10.18
CA ILE A 239 -17.19 -16.68 10.34
C ILE A 239 -18.35 -15.69 10.56
N ARG A 240 -18.20 -14.73 11.45
CA ARG A 240 -19.24 -13.73 11.72
C ARG A 240 -19.55 -12.83 10.52
N LEU A 241 -18.53 -12.47 9.73
CA LEU A 241 -18.75 -11.70 8.50
C LEU A 241 -19.55 -12.52 7.47
N MET A 242 -19.24 -13.79 7.31
CA MET A 242 -19.99 -14.70 6.44
C MET A 242 -21.44 -14.90 6.92
N GLU A 243 -21.66 -15.08 8.22
CA GLU A 243 -22.99 -15.17 8.84
C GLU A 243 -23.81 -13.87 8.65
N ALA A 244 -23.13 -12.70 8.61
CA ALA A 244 -23.75 -11.41 8.33
C ALA A 244 -24.03 -11.16 6.83
N GLY A 245 -23.71 -12.11 5.95
CA GLY A 245 -24.02 -12.05 4.51
C GLY A 245 -22.89 -11.52 3.64
N ALA A 246 -21.63 -11.54 4.10
CA ALA A 246 -20.50 -11.25 3.22
C ALA A 246 -20.37 -12.34 2.15
N GLU A 247 -20.04 -11.94 0.91
CA GLU A 247 -19.81 -12.87 -0.21
C GLU A 247 -18.47 -13.61 -0.07
N GLY A 248 -17.58 -13.10 0.79
CA GLY A 248 -16.28 -13.70 1.13
C GLY A 248 -15.58 -12.95 2.25
N ALA A 249 -14.73 -13.63 3.00
CA ALA A 249 -13.96 -13.07 4.10
C ALA A 249 -12.59 -13.77 4.25
#